data_c1acc58543fb1c7ccfb36f3635726767
#
_entry.id   c1acc58543fb1c7ccfb36f3635726767
#
_cell.length_a   1.000
_cell.length_b   1.000
_cell.length_c   1.000
_cell.angle_alpha   90.00
_cell.angle_beta   90.00
_cell.angle_gamma   90.00
#
_symmetry.space_group_name_H-M   'P 1'
#
loop_
_entity.id
_entity.type
_entity.pdbx_description
1 polymer ?
#
loop_
_entity_poly.entity_id
_entity_poly.type
_entity_poly.pdbx_seq_one_letter_code
_entity_poly.pdbx_strand_id
1 'polypeptide(L)'
;RNAIAAASRAIAAMRIGRLDDETTANVGRIEGGTSANVVAERCTVEFEARSLDDARAGEVVSEMVDATAEAASDADCDVETSVERMFRGYRLPRTAVPVEAAAAALRERGIEPTYIATGGGSDANAFVAAGLPVVNIANGTERNHQPDESVTVDALETMLDVTLALVAASA
;
A
#
# COMPACT_ATOMS: atom_id res chain seq x y z
N ARG A 1 8.09 15.90 -30.48
CA ARG A 1 7.94 14.99 -29.34
C ARG A 1 7.65 15.82 -28.10
N ASN A 2 6.64 15.43 -27.31
CA ASN A 2 6.28 16.13 -26.08
C ASN A 2 6.08 15.08 -24.98
N ALA A 3 7.02 15.03 -24.03
CA ALA A 3 7.04 14.00 -22.99
C ALA A 3 5.81 14.09 -22.07
N ILE A 4 5.29 15.29 -21.76
CA ILE A 4 4.06 15.43 -20.98
C ILE A 4 2.86 14.85 -21.71
N ALA A 5 2.75 15.08 -23.03
CA ALA A 5 1.65 14.52 -23.82
C ALA A 5 1.71 12.99 -23.89
N ALA A 6 2.91 12.39 -24.00
CA ALA A 6 3.11 10.95 -23.93
C ALA A 6 2.72 10.39 -22.56
N ALA A 7 3.23 10.98 -21.48
CA ALA A 7 2.91 10.58 -20.10
C ALA A 7 1.42 10.67 -19.80
N SER A 8 0.75 11.73 -20.27
CA SER A 8 -0.70 11.89 -20.07
C SER A 8 -1.51 10.79 -20.77
N ARG A 9 -1.08 10.34 -21.96
CA ARG A 9 -1.71 9.21 -22.67
C ARG A 9 -1.49 7.89 -21.92
N ALA A 10 -0.26 7.65 -21.45
CA ALA A 10 0.05 6.50 -20.63
C ALA A 10 -0.88 6.41 -19.40
N ILE A 11 -0.99 7.50 -18.64
CA ILE A 11 -1.86 7.56 -17.45
C ILE A 11 -3.32 7.33 -17.83
N ALA A 12 -3.81 7.91 -18.93
CA ALA A 12 -5.18 7.73 -19.39
C ALA A 12 -5.50 6.28 -19.83
N ALA A 13 -4.49 5.52 -20.24
CA ALA A 13 -4.61 4.11 -20.58
C ALA A 13 -4.51 3.17 -19.38
N MET A 14 -3.95 3.62 -18.25
CA MET A 14 -3.81 2.81 -17.05
C MET A 14 -5.14 2.60 -16.34
N ARG A 15 -5.32 1.41 -15.80
CA ARG A 15 -6.39 1.11 -14.85
C ARG A 15 -5.93 1.56 -13.46
N ILE A 16 -6.53 2.60 -12.91
CA ILE A 16 -6.20 3.17 -11.61
C ILE A 16 -7.41 3.16 -10.67
N GLY A 17 -7.13 3.28 -9.37
CA GLY A 17 -8.12 3.18 -8.31
C GLY A 17 -8.23 1.75 -7.77
N ARG A 18 -9.42 1.37 -7.30
CA ARG A 18 -9.71 0.03 -6.82
C ARG A 18 -10.01 -0.89 -8.01
N LEU A 19 -9.14 -1.85 -8.26
CA LEU A 19 -9.25 -2.79 -9.40
C LEU A 19 -10.09 -4.02 -9.05
N ASP A 20 -9.98 -4.47 -7.80
CA ASP A 20 -10.76 -5.54 -7.19
C ASP A 20 -10.78 -5.38 -5.66
N ASP A 21 -11.29 -6.38 -4.92
CA ASP A 21 -11.44 -6.28 -3.46
C ASP A 21 -10.12 -6.14 -2.70
N GLU A 22 -9.03 -6.63 -3.27
CA GLU A 22 -7.71 -6.69 -2.63
C GLU A 22 -6.62 -5.93 -3.39
N THR A 23 -6.96 -5.36 -4.57
CA THR A 23 -5.98 -4.75 -5.47
C THR A 23 -6.31 -3.29 -5.76
N THR A 24 -5.30 -2.45 -5.62
CA THR A 24 -5.37 -1.03 -5.98
C THR A 24 -4.18 -0.63 -6.83
N ALA A 25 -4.37 0.35 -7.71
CA ALA A 25 -3.31 1.00 -8.45
C ALA A 25 -3.47 2.51 -8.39
N ASN A 26 -2.38 3.25 -8.36
CA ASN A 26 -2.40 4.70 -8.27
C ASN A 26 -1.26 5.31 -9.06
N VAL A 27 -1.51 6.49 -9.63
CA VAL A 27 -0.48 7.41 -10.12
C VAL A 27 -0.39 8.53 -9.11
N GLY A 28 0.69 8.54 -8.33
CA GLY A 28 0.86 9.45 -7.19
C GLY A 28 1.54 10.76 -7.55
N ARG A 29 2.35 10.78 -8.63
CA ARG A 29 3.09 11.96 -9.04
C ARG A 29 3.31 11.99 -10.54
N ILE A 30 3.20 13.18 -11.11
CA ILE A 30 3.64 13.51 -12.46
C ILE A 30 4.39 14.83 -12.42
N GLU A 31 5.56 14.90 -13.07
CA GLU A 31 6.38 16.10 -13.13
C GLU A 31 7.07 16.19 -14.48
N GLY A 32 6.98 17.34 -15.13
CA GLY A 32 7.61 17.53 -16.44
C GLY A 32 7.48 18.95 -17.00
N GLY A 33 8.32 19.24 -17.97
CA GLY A 33 8.37 20.55 -18.63
C GLY A 33 9.06 21.63 -17.81
N THR A 34 9.27 22.79 -18.43
CA THR A 34 9.97 23.94 -17.82
C THR A 34 9.19 25.24 -17.98
N SER A 35 8.41 25.38 -19.05
CA SER A 35 7.61 26.61 -19.32
C SER A 35 6.50 26.27 -20.32
N ALA A 36 5.43 27.06 -20.29
CA ALA A 36 4.25 26.87 -21.15
C ALA A 36 4.53 26.99 -22.65
N ASN A 37 5.56 27.72 -23.05
CA ASN A 37 5.97 27.93 -24.44
C ASN A 37 7.15 27.03 -24.87
N VAL A 38 7.57 26.08 -24.03
CA VAL A 38 8.65 25.12 -24.31
C VAL A 38 8.08 23.71 -24.39
N VAL A 39 8.40 22.99 -25.46
CA VAL A 39 8.02 21.57 -25.59
C VAL A 39 8.75 20.76 -24.51
N ALA A 40 8.01 20.01 -23.70
CA ALA A 40 8.56 19.22 -22.62
C ALA A 40 9.47 18.10 -23.14
N GLU A 41 10.75 18.17 -22.80
CA GLU A 41 11.77 17.17 -23.14
C GLU A 41 11.63 15.93 -22.26
N ARG A 42 11.28 16.11 -20.97
CA ARG A 42 11.15 15.04 -19.97
C ARG A 42 9.85 15.16 -19.21
N CYS A 43 9.35 13.99 -18.79
CA CYS A 43 8.24 13.87 -17.87
C CYS A 43 8.47 12.61 -17.02
N THR A 44 8.44 12.76 -15.71
CA THR A 44 8.53 11.64 -14.75
C THR A 44 7.15 11.34 -14.23
N VAL A 45 6.81 10.06 -14.14
CA VAL A 45 5.56 9.56 -13.57
C VAL A 45 5.90 8.52 -12.51
N GLU A 46 5.37 8.70 -11.30
CA GLU A 46 5.48 7.74 -10.22
C GLU A 46 4.13 7.09 -10.00
N PHE A 47 4.09 5.77 -10.08
CA PHE A 47 2.88 4.98 -9.90
C PHE A 47 3.17 3.74 -9.05
N GLU A 48 2.13 3.19 -8.44
CA GLU A 48 2.20 1.99 -7.62
C GLU A 48 1.01 1.07 -7.85
N ALA A 49 1.19 -0.20 -7.57
CA ALA A 49 0.10 -1.15 -7.40
C ALA A 49 0.30 -1.92 -6.09
N ARG A 50 -0.81 -2.21 -5.42
CA ARG A 50 -0.84 -3.01 -4.18
C ARG A 50 -1.86 -4.11 -4.31
N SER A 51 -1.51 -5.29 -3.82
CA SER A 51 -2.43 -6.41 -3.68
C SER A 51 -2.01 -7.27 -2.50
N LEU A 52 -2.96 -8.00 -1.91
CA LEU A 52 -2.66 -9.09 -0.97
C LEU A 52 -2.10 -10.33 -1.69
N ASP A 53 -2.24 -10.39 -3.02
CA ASP A 53 -1.61 -11.37 -3.90
C ASP A 53 -0.45 -10.71 -4.66
N ASP A 54 0.78 -11.17 -4.37
CA ASP A 54 2.02 -10.68 -4.99
C ASP A 54 2.03 -10.86 -6.52
N ALA A 55 1.46 -11.96 -7.02
CA ALA A 55 1.39 -12.22 -8.47
C ALA A 55 0.47 -11.20 -9.14
N ARG A 56 -0.69 -10.93 -8.53
CA ARG A 56 -1.64 -9.94 -9.02
C ARG A 56 -1.07 -8.52 -9.01
N ALA A 57 -0.34 -8.15 -7.95
CA ALA A 57 0.36 -6.86 -7.91
C ALA A 57 1.37 -6.74 -9.07
N GLY A 58 2.13 -7.81 -9.33
CA GLY A 58 3.08 -7.86 -10.45
C GLY A 58 2.43 -7.73 -11.82
N GLU A 59 1.30 -8.38 -12.05
CA GLU A 59 0.51 -8.25 -13.28
C GLU A 59 0.07 -6.80 -13.51
N VAL A 60 -0.48 -6.15 -12.49
CA VAL A 60 -0.94 -4.75 -12.59
C VAL A 60 0.22 -3.80 -12.88
N VAL A 61 1.37 -3.99 -12.22
CA VAL A 61 2.57 -3.18 -12.51
C VAL A 61 3.02 -3.39 -13.95
N SER A 62 3.00 -4.65 -14.45
CA SER A 62 3.35 -4.93 -15.86
C SER A 62 2.39 -4.23 -16.82
N GLU A 63 1.07 -4.29 -16.58
CA GLU A 63 0.06 -3.57 -17.38
C GLU A 63 0.36 -2.05 -17.44
N MET A 64 0.75 -1.44 -16.30
CA MET A 64 1.09 0.00 -16.23
C MET A 64 2.38 0.33 -16.97
N VAL A 65 3.40 -0.54 -16.88
CA VAL A 65 4.66 -0.40 -17.63
C VAL A 65 4.42 -0.52 -19.14
N ASP A 66 3.62 -1.49 -19.55
CA ASP A 66 3.27 -1.72 -20.95
C ASP A 66 2.51 -0.52 -21.54
N ALA A 67 1.54 0.03 -20.80
CA ALA A 67 0.83 1.25 -21.20
C ALA A 67 1.77 2.45 -21.34
N THR A 68 2.80 2.53 -20.49
CA THR A 68 3.82 3.58 -20.57
C THR A 68 4.70 3.41 -21.82
N ALA A 69 5.14 2.19 -22.10
CA ALA A 69 5.96 1.88 -23.26
C ALA A 69 5.22 2.11 -24.59
N GLU A 70 3.94 1.71 -24.66
CA GLU A 70 3.08 1.91 -25.82
C GLU A 70 2.86 3.41 -26.08
N ALA A 71 2.47 4.18 -25.07
CA ALA A 71 2.25 5.62 -25.20
C ALA A 71 3.53 6.39 -25.58
N ALA A 72 4.70 5.96 -25.08
CA ALA A 72 5.98 6.54 -25.46
C ALA A 72 6.32 6.22 -26.93
N SER A 73 6.13 4.99 -27.35
CA SER A 73 6.33 4.55 -28.75
C SER A 73 5.44 5.32 -29.71
N ASP A 74 4.16 5.49 -29.40
CA ASP A 74 3.19 6.23 -30.21
C ASP A 74 3.53 7.72 -30.33
N ALA A 75 4.21 8.26 -29.32
CA ALA A 75 4.67 9.64 -29.30
C ALA A 75 6.09 9.83 -29.85
N ASP A 76 6.73 8.76 -30.34
CA ASP A 76 8.12 8.74 -30.78
C ASP A 76 9.08 9.27 -29.69
N CYS A 77 8.79 8.91 -28.42
CA CYS A 77 9.57 9.24 -27.23
C CYS A 77 10.30 8.01 -26.71
N ASP A 78 11.47 8.24 -26.11
CA ASP A 78 12.16 7.21 -25.35
C ASP A 78 11.54 7.11 -23.95
N VAL A 79 11.59 5.90 -23.35
CA VAL A 79 11.14 5.66 -21.98
C VAL A 79 12.16 4.83 -21.21
N GLU A 80 12.38 5.20 -19.98
CA GLU A 80 13.15 4.42 -18.99
C GLU A 80 12.21 4.09 -17.84
N THR A 81 12.17 2.83 -17.44
CA THR A 81 11.30 2.34 -16.37
C THR A 81 12.13 1.64 -15.31
N SER A 82 11.87 1.98 -14.05
CA SER A 82 12.42 1.30 -12.88
C SER A 82 11.28 0.78 -12.03
N VAL A 83 11.31 -0.51 -11.68
CA VAL A 83 10.31 -1.14 -10.83
C VAL A 83 10.98 -1.61 -9.55
N GLU A 84 10.47 -1.17 -8.42
CA GLU A 84 10.94 -1.56 -7.09
C GLU A 84 9.81 -2.21 -6.32
N ARG A 85 10.12 -3.33 -5.65
CA ARG A 85 9.18 -3.96 -4.72
C ARG A 85 9.42 -3.41 -3.32
N MET A 86 8.50 -2.59 -2.84
CA MET A 86 8.57 -1.98 -1.52
C MET A 86 8.37 -3.00 -0.40
N PHE A 87 7.42 -3.93 -0.55
CA PHE A 87 7.15 -5.01 0.41
C PHE A 87 6.41 -6.18 -0.26
N ARG A 88 6.35 -7.31 0.45
CA ARG A 88 5.49 -8.44 0.08
C ARG A 88 4.22 -8.43 0.91
N GLY A 89 3.09 -8.71 0.26
CA GLY A 89 1.85 -9.00 0.93
C GLY A 89 1.97 -10.27 1.78
N TYR A 90 1.19 -10.36 2.85
CA TYR A 90 1.08 -11.59 3.64
C TYR A 90 -0.32 -11.77 4.20
N ARG A 91 -0.67 -13.00 4.50
CA ARG A 91 -1.92 -13.34 5.17
C ARG A 91 -1.63 -14.38 6.25
N LEU A 92 -2.05 -14.10 7.47
CA LEU A 92 -1.95 -15.04 8.57
C LEU A 92 -3.27 -15.80 8.75
N PRO A 93 -3.22 -17.12 8.99
CA PRO A 93 -4.42 -17.84 9.43
C PRO A 93 -4.82 -17.37 10.84
N ARG A 94 -6.12 -17.45 11.15
CA ARG A 94 -6.62 -17.08 12.49
C ARG A 94 -6.02 -17.89 13.63
N THR A 95 -5.48 -19.07 13.31
CA THR A 95 -4.79 -20.01 14.23
C THR A 95 -3.30 -19.71 14.36
N ALA A 96 -2.78 -18.66 13.72
CA ALA A 96 -1.39 -18.27 13.90
C ALA A 96 -1.18 -17.75 15.33
N VAL A 97 -0.09 -18.15 15.96
CA VAL A 97 0.24 -17.80 17.36
C VAL A 97 0.06 -16.32 17.67
N PRO A 98 0.61 -15.35 16.89
CA PRO A 98 0.42 -13.94 17.19
C PRO A 98 -1.04 -13.48 17.05
N VAL A 99 -1.82 -14.10 16.17
CA VAL A 99 -3.23 -13.77 15.97
C VAL A 99 -4.07 -14.27 17.15
N GLU A 100 -3.82 -15.49 17.63
CA GLU A 100 -4.50 -16.04 18.80
C GLU A 100 -4.14 -15.27 20.07
N ALA A 101 -2.86 -14.92 20.25
CA ALA A 101 -2.42 -14.13 21.40
C ALA A 101 -3.07 -12.72 21.42
N ALA A 102 -3.09 -12.03 20.28
CA ALA A 102 -3.75 -10.73 20.15
C ALA A 102 -5.26 -10.83 20.41
N ALA A 103 -5.92 -11.85 19.87
CA ALA A 103 -7.35 -12.08 20.10
C ALA A 103 -7.67 -12.38 21.59
N ALA A 104 -6.81 -13.13 22.26
CA ALA A 104 -6.97 -13.42 23.68
C ALA A 104 -6.81 -12.14 24.53
N ALA A 105 -5.79 -11.33 24.27
CA ALA A 105 -5.57 -10.06 24.98
C ALA A 105 -6.74 -9.08 24.78
N LEU A 106 -7.29 -8.98 23.57
CA LEU A 106 -8.47 -8.16 23.30
C LEU A 106 -9.69 -8.64 24.11
N ARG A 107 -9.98 -9.96 24.11
CA ARG A 107 -11.11 -10.53 24.87
C ARG A 107 -10.96 -10.35 26.38
N GLU A 108 -9.75 -10.44 26.90
CA GLU A 108 -9.47 -10.17 28.33
C GLU A 108 -9.90 -8.76 28.74
N ARG A 109 -9.84 -7.81 27.79
CA ARG A 109 -10.30 -6.43 27.99
C ARG A 109 -11.74 -6.19 27.52
N GLY A 110 -12.50 -7.25 27.26
CA GLY A 110 -13.90 -7.17 26.86
C GLY A 110 -14.12 -6.75 25.40
N ILE A 111 -13.09 -6.80 24.57
CA ILE A 111 -13.16 -6.42 23.15
C ILE A 111 -13.23 -7.69 22.30
N GLU A 112 -14.30 -7.85 21.52
CA GLU A 112 -14.39 -8.95 20.58
C GLU A 112 -13.54 -8.65 19.31
N PRO A 113 -12.57 -9.52 18.98
CA PRO A 113 -11.64 -9.27 17.88
C PRO A 113 -12.35 -9.30 16.51
N THR A 114 -12.11 -8.28 15.70
CA THR A 114 -12.48 -8.26 14.29
C THR A 114 -11.24 -8.49 13.44
N TYR A 115 -11.29 -9.49 12.56
CA TYR A 115 -10.17 -9.85 11.70
C TYR A 115 -10.32 -9.19 10.34
N ILE A 116 -9.39 -8.32 10.00
CA ILE A 116 -9.36 -7.60 8.73
C ILE A 116 -8.05 -7.86 7.99
N ALA A 117 -8.08 -7.76 6.68
CA ALA A 117 -6.89 -7.70 5.84
C ALA A 117 -6.87 -6.32 5.14
N THR A 118 -5.71 -5.69 5.11
CA THR A 118 -5.53 -4.36 4.52
C THR A 118 -4.38 -4.38 3.52
N GLY A 119 -4.46 -3.54 2.49
CA GLY A 119 -3.39 -3.38 1.49
C GLY A 119 -2.25 -2.45 1.94
N GLY A 120 -2.28 -1.95 3.18
CA GLY A 120 -1.22 -1.09 3.72
C GLY A 120 0.06 -1.88 4.04
N GLY A 121 1.23 -1.29 3.76
CA GLY A 121 2.52 -1.82 4.19
C GLY A 121 2.87 -1.36 5.60
N SER A 122 3.59 -2.20 6.34
CA SER A 122 4.14 -1.90 7.66
C SER A 122 5.42 -2.72 7.89
N ASP A 123 6.14 -2.46 8.97
CA ASP A 123 7.32 -3.25 9.34
C ASP A 123 7.00 -4.76 9.51
N ALA A 124 5.74 -5.09 9.82
CA ALA A 124 5.28 -6.48 9.88
C ALA A 124 5.53 -7.24 8.58
N ASN A 125 5.46 -6.58 7.41
CA ASN A 125 5.77 -7.21 6.13
C ASN A 125 7.23 -7.71 6.07
N ALA A 126 8.17 -6.91 6.58
CA ALA A 126 9.58 -7.28 6.65
C ALA A 126 9.82 -8.43 7.64
N PHE A 127 9.21 -8.39 8.82
CA PHE A 127 9.32 -9.46 9.80
C PHE A 127 8.74 -10.77 9.30
N VAL A 128 7.56 -10.75 8.69
CA VAL A 128 6.94 -11.96 8.12
C VAL A 128 7.78 -12.51 6.96
N ALA A 129 8.33 -11.66 6.10
CA ALA A 129 9.25 -12.07 5.04
C ALA A 129 10.54 -12.72 5.58
N ALA A 130 10.97 -12.31 6.78
CA ALA A 130 12.10 -12.92 7.50
C ALA A 130 11.73 -14.19 8.29
N GLY A 131 10.48 -14.67 8.20
CA GLY A 131 10.01 -15.88 8.88
C GLY A 131 9.49 -15.65 10.30
N LEU A 132 9.32 -14.40 10.73
CA LEU A 132 8.75 -14.06 12.03
C LEU A 132 7.26 -13.70 11.84
N PRO A 133 6.32 -14.55 12.29
CA PRO A 133 4.91 -14.23 12.17
C PRO A 133 4.53 -13.06 13.09
N VAL A 134 4.00 -12.01 12.51
CA VAL A 134 3.63 -10.76 13.20
C VAL A 134 2.24 -10.34 12.76
N VAL A 135 1.39 -9.96 13.72
CA VAL A 135 0.07 -9.37 13.46
C VAL A 135 0.04 -7.90 13.87
N ASN A 136 -0.58 -7.08 13.05
CA ASN A 136 -0.88 -5.69 13.42
C ASN A 136 -2.19 -5.64 14.20
N ILE A 137 -2.21 -4.80 15.24
CA ILE A 137 -3.43 -4.49 16.00
C ILE A 137 -3.78 -3.03 15.71
N ALA A 138 -5.05 -2.78 15.37
CA ALA A 138 -5.54 -1.41 15.20
C ALA A 138 -5.53 -0.67 16.55
N ASN A 139 -5.14 0.59 16.51
CA ASN A 139 -4.98 1.44 17.70
C ASN A 139 -6.09 2.46 17.89
N GLY A 140 -7.17 2.38 17.09
CA GLY A 140 -8.28 3.32 17.17
C GLY A 140 -8.03 4.66 16.46
N THR A 141 -6.93 4.80 15.70
CA THR A 141 -6.70 5.99 14.88
C THR A 141 -7.76 6.07 13.78
N GLU A 142 -8.37 7.23 13.64
CA GLU A 142 -9.34 7.56 12.62
C GLU A 142 -8.72 8.45 11.55
N ARG A 143 -9.17 8.32 10.30
CA ARG A 143 -8.77 9.14 9.16
C ARG A 143 -7.27 9.13 8.90
N ASN A 144 -6.64 7.96 8.98
CA ASN A 144 -5.22 7.75 8.72
C ASN A 144 -4.78 8.45 7.42
N HIS A 145 -3.65 9.16 7.49
CA HIS A 145 -3.06 9.92 6.39
C HIS A 145 -3.90 11.11 5.89
N GLN A 146 -4.87 11.57 6.69
CA GLN A 146 -5.62 12.79 6.40
C GLN A 146 -5.16 13.95 7.30
N PRO A 147 -5.35 15.22 6.89
CA PRO A 147 -4.94 16.38 7.70
C PRO A 147 -5.61 16.45 9.08
N ASP A 148 -6.73 15.78 9.26
CA ASP A 148 -7.52 15.70 10.49
C ASP A 148 -7.46 14.30 11.11
N GLU A 149 -6.36 13.58 10.89
CA GLU A 149 -6.06 12.32 11.56
C GLU A 149 -6.09 12.52 13.08
N SER A 150 -6.78 11.63 13.77
CA SER A 150 -6.98 11.74 15.20
C SER A 150 -7.09 10.37 15.88
N VAL A 151 -6.80 10.34 17.17
CA VAL A 151 -7.04 9.21 18.06
C VAL A 151 -7.55 9.74 19.39
N THR A 152 -8.54 9.10 19.97
CA THR A 152 -9.06 9.49 21.26
C THR A 152 -8.15 9.03 22.40
N VAL A 153 -8.19 9.74 23.54
CA VAL A 153 -7.46 9.31 24.74
C VAL A 153 -7.94 7.94 25.21
N ASP A 154 -9.24 7.70 25.20
CA ASP A 154 -9.85 6.41 25.58
C ASP A 154 -9.32 5.26 24.70
N ALA A 155 -9.13 5.50 23.40
CA ALA A 155 -8.56 4.50 22.49
C ALA A 155 -7.08 4.22 22.83
N LEU A 156 -6.30 5.25 23.15
CA LEU A 156 -4.91 5.09 23.59
C LEU A 156 -4.79 4.31 24.90
N GLU A 157 -5.62 4.62 25.90
CA GLU A 157 -5.68 3.90 27.18
C GLU A 157 -6.10 2.44 26.97
N THR A 158 -7.12 2.21 26.14
CA THR A 158 -7.54 0.86 25.78
C THR A 158 -6.41 0.05 25.12
N MET A 159 -5.68 0.65 24.21
CA MET A 159 -4.55 -0.02 23.53
C MET A 159 -3.38 -0.27 24.47
N LEU A 160 -3.13 0.61 25.44
CA LEU A 160 -2.15 0.36 26.50
C LEU A 160 -2.55 -0.89 27.31
N ASP A 161 -3.79 -0.98 27.75
CA ASP A 161 -4.30 -2.11 28.50
C ASP A 161 -4.22 -3.43 27.72
N VAL A 162 -4.58 -3.42 26.43
CA VAL A 162 -4.45 -4.59 25.55
C VAL A 162 -2.98 -5.00 25.38
N THR A 163 -2.09 -4.02 25.23
CA THR A 163 -0.64 -4.28 25.08
C THR A 163 -0.07 -4.90 26.36
N LEU A 164 -0.44 -4.40 27.54
CA LEU A 164 -0.02 -4.97 28.82
C LEU A 164 -0.53 -6.40 29.01
N ALA A 165 -1.79 -6.67 28.64
CA ALA A 165 -2.34 -8.02 28.67
C ALA A 165 -1.58 -8.98 27.75
N LEU A 166 -1.25 -8.52 26.52
CA LEU A 166 -0.49 -9.30 25.55
C LEU A 166 0.92 -9.65 26.07
N VAL A 167 1.63 -8.67 26.64
CA VAL A 167 2.96 -8.90 27.23
C VAL A 167 2.89 -9.86 28.41
N ALA A 168 1.91 -9.70 29.29
CA ALA A 168 1.74 -10.59 30.44
C ALA A 168 1.44 -12.04 30.02
N ALA A 169 0.68 -12.24 28.95
CA ALA A 169 0.38 -13.56 28.40
C ALA A 169 1.56 -14.21 27.65
N SER A 170 2.59 -13.44 27.32
CA SER A 170 3.78 -13.89 26.58
C SER A 170 4.99 -14.17 27.47
N ALA A 171 4.87 -13.84 28.78
CA ALA A 171 5.92 -14.07 29.78
C ALA A 171 5.78 -15.44 30.44
#